data_c805d420b6fbee96004c474509472b37
#
_entry.id   c805d420b6fbee96004c474509472b37
#
_cell.length_a   1.000
_cell.length_b   1.000
_cell.length_c   1.000
_cell.angle_alpha   90.00
_cell.angle_beta   90.00
_cell.angle_gamma   90.00
#
_symmetry.space_group_name_H-M   'P 1'
#
loop_
_entity.id
_entity.type
_entity.pdbx_description
1 polymer ?
#
loop_
_entity_poly.entity_id
_entity_poly.type
_entity_poly.pdbx_seq_one_letter_code
_entity_poly.pdbx_strand_id
1 'polypeptide(L)'
;MKDGVFLSVYTEKNRRTKELIQKSFMEMLEKKTFDSITVGDIAKTAKINRGTFYLHFIDKFDLLDQIELQLFEELGDHIDELQLNYSSTHTFEKGQEQLASALFNSIKMQAPFLKIFLSEHGRAGFHLRFRAAFSEKVRVNLEGNESFNANLKVPMEYFLA
;
A
#
# COMPACT_ATOMS: atom_id res chain seq x y z
N MET A 1 -26.34 26.35 -3.89
CA MET A 1 -26.53 25.00 -4.48
C MET A 1 -25.63 24.70 -5.68
N LYS A 2 -25.06 25.69 -6.38
CA LYS A 2 -24.13 25.46 -7.51
C LYS A 2 -22.70 25.17 -7.09
N ASP A 3 -22.25 25.64 -5.93
CA ASP A 3 -20.86 25.54 -5.48
C ASP A 3 -20.47 24.11 -5.06
N GLY A 4 -21.40 23.35 -4.49
CA GLY A 4 -21.15 21.95 -4.09
C GLY A 4 -20.95 20.99 -5.27
N VAL A 5 -21.65 21.20 -6.37
CA VAL A 5 -21.52 20.38 -7.60
C VAL A 5 -20.19 20.68 -8.29
N PHE A 6 -19.77 21.95 -8.34
CA PHE A 6 -18.52 22.36 -8.96
C PHE A 6 -17.31 21.80 -8.18
N LEU A 7 -17.36 21.84 -6.86
CA LEU A 7 -16.33 21.28 -5.99
C LEU A 7 -16.21 19.74 -6.18
N SER A 8 -17.35 19.06 -6.25
CA SER A 8 -17.42 17.60 -6.48
C SER A 8 -16.82 17.20 -7.83
N VAL A 9 -17.14 17.91 -8.90
CA VAL A 9 -16.60 17.63 -10.25
C VAL A 9 -15.10 17.90 -10.32
N TYR A 10 -14.62 18.96 -9.67
CA TYR A 10 -13.20 19.28 -9.62
C TYR A 10 -12.41 18.22 -8.84
N THR A 11 -12.93 17.79 -7.70
CA THR A 11 -12.32 16.74 -6.84
C THR A 11 -12.25 15.41 -7.59
N GLU A 12 -13.33 15.04 -8.29
CA GLU A 12 -13.37 13.80 -9.06
C GLU A 12 -12.39 13.83 -10.26
N LYS A 13 -12.29 14.96 -10.96
CA LYS A 13 -11.33 15.12 -12.05
C LYS A 13 -9.88 15.02 -11.53
N ASN A 14 -9.60 15.61 -10.38
CA ASN A 14 -8.29 15.55 -9.72
C ASN A 14 -7.94 14.11 -9.35
N ARG A 15 -8.86 13.38 -8.73
CA ARG A 15 -8.69 11.97 -8.37
C ARG A 15 -8.37 11.11 -9.60
N ARG A 16 -9.17 11.23 -10.66
CA ARG A 16 -8.95 10.48 -11.91
C ARG A 16 -7.59 10.77 -12.56
N THR A 17 -7.15 12.03 -12.51
CA THR A 17 -5.84 12.39 -13.06
C THR A 17 -4.71 11.77 -12.24
N LYS A 18 -4.82 11.78 -10.90
CA LYS A 18 -3.86 11.14 -10.01
C LYS A 18 -3.77 9.64 -10.28
N GLU A 19 -4.89 8.95 -10.38
CA GLU A 19 -4.96 7.52 -10.70
C GLU A 19 -4.36 7.19 -12.07
N LEU A 20 -4.62 8.04 -13.08
CA LEU A 20 -4.03 7.87 -14.41
C LEU A 20 -2.51 7.98 -14.39
N ILE A 21 -1.95 8.93 -13.63
CA ILE A 21 -0.51 9.09 -13.46
C ILE A 21 0.08 7.86 -12.78
N GLN A 22 -0.51 7.40 -11.66
CA GLN A 22 -0.08 6.22 -10.91
C GLN A 22 -0.09 4.97 -11.80
N LYS A 23 -1.21 4.73 -12.52
CA LYS A 23 -1.35 3.61 -13.44
C LYS A 23 -0.28 3.64 -14.54
N SER A 24 -0.08 4.79 -15.18
CA SER A 24 0.91 4.95 -16.25
C SER A 24 2.33 4.69 -15.74
N PHE A 25 2.64 5.12 -14.53
CA PHE A 25 3.92 4.88 -13.88
C PHE A 25 4.14 3.38 -13.59
N MET A 26 3.14 2.69 -13.06
CA MET A 26 3.21 1.25 -12.79
C MET A 26 3.40 0.43 -14.08
N GLU A 27 2.67 0.76 -15.15
CA GLU A 27 2.84 0.13 -16.47
C GLU A 27 4.26 0.32 -17.05
N MET A 28 4.93 1.41 -16.69
CA MET A 28 6.32 1.66 -17.07
C MET A 28 7.30 0.85 -16.22
N LEU A 29 7.06 0.74 -14.91
CA LEU A 29 7.87 -0.07 -14.00
C LEU A 29 7.83 -1.57 -14.30
N GLU A 30 6.80 -2.06 -14.98
CA GLU A 30 6.80 -3.44 -15.50
C GLU A 30 7.88 -3.69 -16.56
N LYS A 31 8.36 -2.65 -17.24
CA LYS A 31 9.21 -2.74 -18.44
C LYS A 31 10.57 -2.05 -18.28
N LYS A 32 10.71 -1.18 -17.30
CA LYS A 32 11.88 -0.32 -17.09
C LYS A 32 12.20 -0.19 -15.61
N THR A 33 13.47 -0.04 -15.30
CA THR A 33 13.90 0.26 -13.94
C THR A 33 13.43 1.65 -13.50
N PHE A 34 13.13 1.82 -12.22
CA PHE A 34 12.75 3.09 -11.62
C PHE A 34 13.68 4.24 -12.02
N ASP A 35 15.00 3.99 -11.98
CA ASP A 35 15.99 5.04 -12.27
C ASP A 35 15.92 5.55 -13.70
N SER A 36 15.58 4.69 -14.66
CA SER A 36 15.47 5.04 -16.08
C SER A 36 14.20 5.82 -16.45
N ILE A 37 13.20 5.85 -15.57
CA ILE A 37 11.92 6.54 -15.82
C ILE A 37 12.05 8.03 -15.44
N THR A 38 11.59 8.91 -16.31
CA THR A 38 11.52 10.37 -16.07
C THR A 38 10.09 10.85 -15.92
N VAL A 39 9.89 11.99 -15.26
CA VAL A 39 8.58 12.67 -15.20
C VAL A 39 8.02 12.97 -16.60
N GLY A 40 8.92 13.25 -17.57
CA GLY A 40 8.51 13.46 -18.96
C GLY A 40 7.93 12.21 -19.60
N ASP A 41 8.50 11.04 -19.32
CA ASP A 41 7.99 9.76 -19.81
C ASP A 41 6.63 9.44 -19.19
N ILE A 42 6.50 9.64 -17.88
CA ILE A 42 5.23 9.44 -17.15
C ILE A 42 4.13 10.33 -17.73
N ALA A 43 4.39 11.63 -17.87
CA ALA A 43 3.43 12.59 -18.40
C ALA A 43 3.00 12.23 -19.84
N LYS A 44 3.96 11.81 -20.68
CA LYS A 44 3.70 11.34 -22.04
C LYS A 44 2.82 10.10 -22.06
N THR A 45 3.10 9.11 -21.22
CA THR A 45 2.33 7.86 -21.12
C THR A 45 0.92 8.13 -20.60
N ALA A 46 0.78 8.98 -19.59
CA ALA A 46 -0.51 9.43 -19.04
C ALA A 46 -1.26 10.42 -19.94
N LYS A 47 -0.68 10.83 -21.08
CA LYS A 47 -1.26 11.81 -22.02
C LYS A 47 -1.64 13.16 -21.36
N ILE A 48 -0.81 13.62 -20.44
CA ILE A 48 -0.92 14.90 -19.76
C ILE A 48 0.31 15.77 -20.04
N ASN A 49 0.24 17.06 -19.72
CA ASN A 49 1.45 17.89 -19.72
C ASN A 49 2.21 17.75 -18.38
N ARG A 50 3.52 18.12 -18.36
CA ARG A 50 4.34 18.06 -17.14
C ARG A 50 3.80 18.96 -16.02
N GLY A 51 3.20 20.10 -16.35
CA GLY A 51 2.58 20.98 -15.36
C GLY A 51 1.44 20.29 -14.62
N THR A 52 0.63 19.47 -15.33
CA THR A 52 -0.42 18.66 -14.71
C THR A 52 0.17 17.60 -13.75
N PHE A 53 1.29 16.99 -14.10
CA PHE A 53 1.98 16.07 -13.18
C PHE A 53 2.37 16.80 -11.87
N TYR A 54 2.99 17.96 -11.97
CA TYR A 54 3.46 18.74 -10.81
C TYR A 54 2.32 19.36 -9.97
N LEU A 55 1.08 19.34 -10.43
CA LEU A 55 -0.08 19.65 -9.59
C LEU A 55 -0.44 18.51 -8.62
N HIS A 56 0.02 17.29 -8.89
CA HIS A 56 -0.30 16.10 -8.09
C HIS A 56 0.89 15.54 -7.32
N PHE A 57 2.10 15.64 -7.86
CA PHE A 57 3.32 15.04 -7.32
C PHE A 57 4.49 15.98 -7.47
N ILE A 58 5.35 16.03 -6.45
CA ILE A 58 6.57 16.85 -6.45
C ILE A 58 7.55 16.32 -7.51
N ASP A 59 7.74 15.00 -7.53
CA ASP A 59 8.61 14.31 -8.48
C ASP A 59 8.23 12.80 -8.58
N LYS A 60 9.04 12.00 -9.27
CA LYS A 60 8.80 10.55 -9.38
C LYS A 60 9.03 9.78 -8.07
N PHE A 61 9.81 10.34 -7.15
CA PHE A 61 10.04 9.72 -5.85
C PHE A 61 8.82 9.91 -4.96
N ASP A 62 8.26 11.11 -4.92
CA ASP A 62 7.00 11.40 -4.24
C ASP A 62 5.83 10.56 -4.80
N LEU A 63 5.75 10.42 -6.12
CA LEU A 63 4.76 9.53 -6.75
C LEU A 63 4.91 8.08 -6.27
N LEU A 64 6.14 7.56 -6.24
CA LEU A 64 6.39 6.20 -5.78
C LEU A 64 6.11 6.04 -4.29
N ASP A 65 6.56 6.99 -3.46
CA ASP A 65 6.34 6.97 -2.01
C ASP A 65 4.83 6.95 -1.68
N GLN A 66 4.00 7.71 -2.43
CA GLN A 66 2.55 7.68 -2.26
C GLN A 66 1.92 6.34 -2.68
N ILE A 67 2.43 5.69 -3.74
CA ILE A 67 1.94 4.36 -4.15
C ILE A 67 2.37 3.29 -3.13
N GLU A 68 3.62 3.34 -2.64
CA GLU A 68 4.09 2.42 -1.60
C GLU A 68 3.28 2.58 -0.30
N LEU A 69 3.01 3.83 0.12
CA LEU A 69 2.20 4.11 1.30
C LEU A 69 0.78 3.55 1.16
N GLN A 70 0.13 3.79 0.03
CA GLN A 70 -1.20 3.24 -0.24
C GLN A 70 -1.21 1.71 -0.19
N LEU A 71 -0.19 1.05 -0.76
CA LEU A 71 -0.03 -0.40 -0.68
C LEU A 71 0.08 -0.88 0.77
N PHE A 72 0.86 -0.17 1.60
CA PHE A 72 1.03 -0.53 3.01
C PHE A 72 -0.26 -0.32 3.82
N GLU A 73 -1.01 0.75 3.53
CA GLU A 73 -2.32 1.02 4.13
C GLU A 73 -3.33 -0.08 3.77
N GLU A 74 -3.48 -0.41 2.48
CA GLU A 74 -4.39 -1.46 2.02
C GLU A 74 -4.07 -2.84 2.62
N LEU A 75 -2.79 -3.18 2.76
CA LEU A 75 -2.37 -4.41 3.45
C LEU A 75 -2.64 -4.34 4.95
N GLY A 76 -2.49 -3.16 5.54
CA GLY A 76 -2.70 -2.92 6.96
C GLY A 76 -4.18 -2.96 7.35
N ASP A 77 -5.06 -2.37 6.56
CA ASP A 77 -6.51 -2.33 6.83
C ASP A 77 -7.12 -3.72 6.91
N HIS A 78 -6.66 -4.67 6.08
CA HIS A 78 -7.08 -6.06 6.16
C HIS A 78 -6.65 -6.74 7.47
N ILE A 79 -5.53 -6.33 8.05
CA ILE A 79 -5.09 -6.82 9.37
C ILE A 79 -6.03 -6.29 10.46
N ASP A 80 -6.45 -5.03 10.38
CA ASP A 80 -7.36 -4.41 11.35
C ASP A 80 -8.77 -5.03 11.30
N GLU A 81 -9.32 -5.24 10.11
CA GLU A 81 -10.62 -5.91 9.93
C GLU A 81 -10.66 -7.31 10.54
N LEU A 82 -9.54 -8.02 10.46
CA LEU A 82 -9.42 -9.37 11.02
C LEU A 82 -9.42 -9.35 12.54
N GLN A 83 -8.80 -8.37 13.17
CA GLN A 83 -8.81 -8.23 14.62
C GLN A 83 -10.20 -7.94 15.17
N LEU A 84 -10.96 -7.06 14.52
CA LEU A 84 -12.32 -6.74 14.90
C LEU A 84 -13.22 -8.00 14.88
N ASN A 85 -13.04 -8.85 13.90
CA ASN A 85 -13.78 -10.11 13.77
C ASN A 85 -13.29 -11.19 14.75
N TYR A 86 -12.01 -11.17 15.14
CA TYR A 86 -11.44 -12.13 16.09
C TYR A 86 -11.99 -11.97 17.52
N SER A 87 -12.24 -10.74 17.93
CA SER A 87 -12.66 -10.44 19.32
C SER A 87 -14.06 -10.94 19.65
N SER A 88 -14.87 -11.35 18.66
CA SER A 88 -16.30 -11.57 18.89
C SER A 88 -16.77 -13.04 18.94
N THR A 89 -16.05 -14.05 18.44
CA THR A 89 -16.73 -15.35 18.23
C THR A 89 -15.90 -16.65 18.20
N HIS A 90 -14.57 -16.68 18.33
CA HIS A 90 -13.82 -17.93 18.01
C HIS A 90 -12.81 -18.39 19.05
N THR A 91 -12.61 -19.72 19.10
CA THR A 91 -11.47 -20.35 19.78
C THR A 91 -10.15 -19.90 19.13
N PHE A 92 -9.10 -19.78 19.93
CA PHE A 92 -7.77 -19.30 19.55
C PHE A 92 -7.23 -19.92 18.22
N GLU A 93 -7.41 -21.25 18.03
CA GLU A 93 -6.93 -21.97 16.85
C GLU A 93 -7.61 -21.51 15.55
N LYS A 94 -8.95 -21.38 15.56
CA LYS A 94 -9.70 -20.92 14.38
C LYS A 94 -9.38 -19.46 14.01
N GLY A 95 -9.11 -18.62 15.00
CA GLY A 95 -8.72 -17.24 14.77
C GLY A 95 -7.36 -17.12 14.09
N GLN A 96 -6.37 -17.93 14.48
CA GLN A 96 -5.06 -17.94 13.83
C GLN A 96 -5.14 -18.39 12.36
N GLU A 97 -5.94 -19.41 12.05
CA GLU A 97 -6.14 -19.88 10.68
C GLU A 97 -6.81 -18.81 9.79
N GLN A 98 -7.82 -18.12 10.34
CA GLN A 98 -8.49 -17.04 9.64
C GLN A 98 -7.56 -15.84 9.40
N LEU A 99 -6.77 -15.45 10.40
CA LEU A 99 -5.77 -14.38 10.27
C LEU A 99 -4.74 -14.72 9.19
N ALA A 100 -4.17 -15.91 9.23
CA ALA A 100 -3.21 -16.36 8.23
C ALA A 100 -3.81 -16.35 6.81
N SER A 101 -5.02 -16.91 6.66
CA SER A 101 -5.72 -16.98 5.38
C SER A 101 -5.98 -15.58 4.80
N ALA A 102 -6.40 -14.64 5.63
CA ALA A 102 -6.69 -13.30 5.16
C ALA A 102 -5.42 -12.49 4.84
N LEU A 103 -4.34 -12.65 5.61
CA LEU A 103 -3.04 -12.09 5.27
C LEU A 103 -2.54 -12.61 3.92
N PHE A 104 -2.63 -13.93 3.68
CA PHE A 104 -2.27 -14.51 2.39
C PHE A 104 -3.14 -13.99 1.25
N ASN A 105 -4.44 -13.81 1.47
CA ASN A 105 -5.35 -13.25 0.47
C ASN A 105 -5.00 -11.78 0.17
N SER A 106 -4.71 -10.95 1.17
CA SER A 106 -4.28 -9.56 0.99
C SER A 106 -2.99 -9.47 0.19
N ILE A 107 -1.98 -10.26 0.55
CA ILE A 107 -0.73 -10.34 -0.20
C ILE A 107 -0.97 -10.80 -1.64
N LYS A 108 -1.87 -11.78 -1.86
CA LYS A 108 -2.22 -12.27 -3.18
C LYS A 108 -2.92 -11.20 -4.03
N MET A 109 -3.78 -10.40 -3.45
CA MET A 109 -4.44 -9.29 -4.14
C MET A 109 -3.43 -8.22 -4.57
N GLN A 110 -2.44 -7.93 -3.74
CA GLN A 110 -1.38 -6.95 -4.00
C GLN A 110 -0.15 -7.54 -4.73
N ALA A 111 -0.18 -8.83 -5.08
CA ALA A 111 0.93 -9.50 -5.73
C ALA A 111 1.44 -8.82 -7.01
N PRO A 112 0.61 -8.22 -7.88
CA PRO A 112 1.11 -7.49 -9.05
C PRO A 112 2.03 -6.33 -8.68
N PHE A 113 1.68 -5.53 -7.67
CA PHE A 113 2.48 -4.42 -7.18
C PHE A 113 3.75 -4.90 -6.47
N LEU A 114 3.60 -5.85 -5.54
CA LEU A 114 4.71 -6.44 -4.81
C LEU A 114 5.75 -7.05 -5.75
N LYS A 115 5.31 -7.74 -6.82
CA LYS A 115 6.20 -8.31 -7.82
C LYS A 115 7.08 -7.25 -8.50
N ILE A 116 6.50 -6.10 -8.85
CA ILE A 116 7.25 -4.99 -9.47
C ILE A 116 8.23 -4.40 -8.45
N PHE A 117 7.77 -4.07 -7.25
CA PHE A 117 8.59 -3.40 -6.24
C PHE A 117 9.71 -4.25 -5.66
N LEU A 118 9.52 -5.58 -5.61
CA LEU A 118 10.55 -6.53 -5.17
C LEU A 118 11.49 -6.97 -6.29
N SER A 119 11.22 -6.60 -7.54
CA SER A 119 12.09 -6.87 -8.70
C SER A 119 13.20 -5.83 -8.81
N GLU A 120 14.11 -6.05 -9.77
CA GLU A 120 15.14 -5.08 -10.17
C GLU A 120 14.55 -3.78 -10.78
N HIS A 121 13.28 -3.78 -11.17
CA HIS A 121 12.59 -2.61 -11.70
C HIS A 121 12.15 -1.64 -10.62
N GLY A 122 11.93 -2.13 -9.40
CA GLY A 122 11.55 -1.32 -8.26
C GLY A 122 12.70 -0.43 -7.75
N ARG A 123 12.36 0.53 -6.89
CA ARG A 123 13.35 1.36 -6.20
C ARG A 123 14.08 0.52 -5.15
N ALA A 124 15.40 0.65 -5.10
CA ALA A 124 16.23 -0.02 -4.12
C ALA A 124 15.73 0.21 -2.68
N GLY A 125 15.82 -0.83 -1.85
CA GLY A 125 15.43 -0.76 -0.45
C GLY A 125 13.93 -0.88 -0.17
N PHE A 126 13.09 -1.17 -1.17
CA PHE A 126 11.65 -1.40 -0.94
C PHE A 126 11.40 -2.45 0.14
N HIS A 127 12.11 -3.56 0.13
CA HIS A 127 11.96 -4.63 1.13
C HIS A 127 12.21 -4.15 2.57
N LEU A 128 13.13 -3.20 2.78
CA LEU A 128 13.38 -2.62 4.10
C LEU A 128 12.22 -1.72 4.54
N ARG A 129 11.71 -0.87 3.63
CA ARG A 129 10.57 0.01 3.90
C ARG A 129 9.31 -0.81 4.15
N PHE A 130 9.06 -1.83 3.34
CA PHE A 130 7.95 -2.76 3.51
C PHE A 130 8.02 -3.47 4.86
N ARG A 131 9.19 -4.04 5.21
CA ARG A 131 9.38 -4.69 6.51
C ARG A 131 9.11 -3.73 7.66
N ALA A 132 9.65 -2.53 7.62
CA ALA A 132 9.46 -1.55 8.68
C ALA A 132 7.97 -1.17 8.86
N ALA A 133 7.27 -0.87 7.76
CA ALA A 133 5.84 -0.53 7.79
C ALA A 133 4.99 -1.71 8.29
N PHE A 134 5.26 -2.92 7.80
CA PHE A 134 4.54 -4.12 8.20
C PHE A 134 4.80 -4.49 9.68
N SER A 135 6.06 -4.44 10.13
CA SER A 135 6.41 -4.71 11.53
C SER A 135 5.74 -3.72 12.48
N GLU A 136 5.72 -2.43 12.12
CA GLU A 136 5.05 -1.41 12.93
C GLU A 136 3.54 -1.65 13.01
N LYS A 137 2.90 -1.98 11.90
CA LYS A 137 1.47 -2.30 11.87
C LYS A 137 1.15 -3.52 12.74
N VAL A 138 1.93 -4.59 12.61
CA VAL A 138 1.79 -5.80 13.44
C VAL A 138 2.01 -5.46 14.92
N ARG A 139 3.04 -4.68 15.26
CA ARG A 139 3.33 -4.25 16.64
C ARG A 139 2.14 -3.51 17.27
N VAL A 140 1.65 -2.48 16.60
CA VAL A 140 0.50 -1.68 17.09
C VAL A 140 -0.72 -2.56 17.32
N ASN A 141 -0.97 -3.47 16.41
CA ASN A 141 -2.11 -4.38 16.49
C ASN A 141 -1.96 -5.40 17.63
N LEU A 142 -0.76 -5.91 17.87
CA LEU A 142 -0.51 -6.87 18.94
C LEU A 142 -0.53 -6.20 20.32
N GLU A 143 0.00 -4.99 20.47
CA GLU A 143 -0.03 -4.24 21.74
C GLU A 143 -1.44 -3.91 22.18
N GLY A 144 -2.39 -3.71 21.25
CA GLY A 144 -3.80 -3.46 21.54
C GLY A 144 -4.61 -4.71 21.94
N ASN A 145 -4.05 -5.92 21.87
CA ASN A 145 -4.78 -7.16 22.10
C ASN A 145 -4.15 -8.04 23.20
N GLU A 146 -4.56 -7.79 24.46
CA GLU A 146 -4.05 -8.52 25.65
C GLU A 146 -4.29 -10.04 25.56
N SER A 147 -5.41 -10.48 24.97
CA SER A 147 -5.74 -11.90 24.82
C SER A 147 -4.83 -12.59 23.80
N PHE A 148 -4.38 -11.91 22.77
CA PHE A 148 -3.43 -12.43 21.81
C PHE A 148 -2.03 -12.53 22.43
N ASN A 149 -1.59 -11.48 23.12
CA ASN A 149 -0.29 -11.44 23.78
C ASN A 149 -0.12 -12.56 24.83
N ALA A 150 -1.17 -12.85 25.61
CA ALA A 150 -1.14 -13.90 26.63
C ALA A 150 -0.97 -15.32 26.06
N ASN A 151 -1.31 -15.53 24.79
CA ASN A 151 -1.28 -16.84 24.14
C ASN A 151 -0.16 -17.00 23.09
N LEU A 152 0.66 -15.96 22.87
CA LEU A 152 1.81 -16.03 21.97
C LEU A 152 2.86 -17.01 22.53
N LYS A 153 3.09 -18.10 21.80
CA LYS A 153 4.15 -19.08 22.11
C LYS A 153 5.54 -18.63 21.64
N VAL A 154 5.60 -17.54 20.88
CA VAL A 154 6.82 -16.97 20.30
C VAL A 154 6.95 -15.53 20.79
N PRO A 155 8.10 -15.15 21.38
CA PRO A 155 8.31 -13.76 21.80
C PRO A 155 8.12 -12.76 20.65
N MET A 156 7.54 -11.60 20.96
CA MET A 156 7.23 -10.54 20.02
C MET A 156 8.45 -10.10 19.17
N GLU A 157 9.64 -10.14 19.76
CA GLU A 157 10.92 -9.81 19.14
C GLU A 157 11.23 -10.62 17.87
N TYR A 158 10.72 -11.86 17.77
CA TYR A 158 10.88 -12.68 16.57
C TYR A 158 9.98 -12.31 15.40
N PHE A 159 8.90 -11.53 15.65
CA PHE A 159 8.05 -10.99 14.59
C PHE A 159 8.57 -9.65 14.06
N LEU A 160 9.46 -8.98 14.80
CA LEU A 160 9.95 -7.63 14.51
C LEU A 160 11.40 -7.63 14.00
N ALA A 161 12.08 -8.77 14.03
CA ALA A 161 13.45 -8.95 13.53
C ALA A 161 13.46 -9.19 12.01
#